data_1da7a13af677849c42345e830fa920ee
#
_entry.id   1da7a13af677849c42345e830fa920ee
#
_cell.length_a   1.000
_cell.length_b   1.000
_cell.length_c   1.000
_cell.angle_alpha   90.00
_cell.angle_beta   90.00
_cell.angle_gamma   90.00
#
_symmetry.space_group_name_H-M   'P 1'
#
loop_
_entity.id
_entity.type
_entity.pdbx_description
1 polymer ?
#
loop_
_entity_poly.entity_id
_entity_poly.type
_entity_poly.pdbx_seq_one_letter_code
_entity_poly.pdbx_strand_id
1 'polypeptide(L)'
;QCKKKDIIIAPTSVDFVKLYFKGYKNQIYWMQGIDAEESYMRNGSKLRSFVLDAITKFAMKKAMAIFYVSEEMKKFEEGKFGISTDKKCFIMPCFNVSRTEALQVDERKYKKNIFTYVGSLSKWQCFEETLDFYKQIEKIDTNAELKIFTFAKDEARRIVERKKIKNCTVSSVAPEKMTEALADVKFGFVLREDDPVNRVATPTKLSSYLSAGVIPIFSKYLKDFYDRTDSFEYVVPVSDFKPTEKLQKLLVEEIEIKKLISEYMELFNTYYNPQYYIKKYKEKMCKLLEEKYGSNSK
;
A
#
# COMPACT_ATOMS: atom_id res chain seq x y z
N GLN A 1 -11.93 -21.27 21.57
CA GLN A 1 -12.89 -20.16 21.68
C GLN A 1 -12.18 -18.96 22.34
N CYS A 2 -12.31 -17.76 21.74
CA CYS A 2 -11.76 -16.52 22.27
C CYS A 2 -12.50 -16.13 23.57
N LYS A 3 -11.74 -15.79 24.61
CA LYS A 3 -12.30 -15.36 25.92
C LYS A 3 -12.44 -13.84 25.93
N LYS A 4 -13.39 -13.30 26.72
CA LYS A 4 -13.61 -11.83 26.82
C LYS A 4 -12.40 -11.04 27.34
N LYS A 5 -11.46 -11.69 28.01
CA LYS A 5 -10.20 -11.10 28.49
C LYS A 5 -9.07 -11.12 27.46
N ASP A 6 -9.20 -11.87 26.37
CA ASP A 6 -8.17 -11.96 25.34
C ASP A 6 -8.03 -10.61 24.60
N ILE A 7 -6.84 -10.34 24.07
CA ILE A 7 -6.58 -9.18 23.23
C ILE A 7 -6.96 -9.55 21.81
N ILE A 8 -7.82 -8.74 21.20
CA ILE A 8 -8.31 -8.97 19.84
C ILE A 8 -7.86 -7.83 18.94
N ILE A 9 -7.39 -8.16 17.75
CA ILE A 9 -7.09 -7.18 16.70
C ILE A 9 -8.34 -7.03 15.82
N ALA A 10 -8.89 -5.82 15.75
CA ALA A 10 -10.00 -5.48 14.88
C ALA A 10 -9.47 -4.74 13.65
N PRO A 11 -9.63 -5.29 12.43
CA PRO A 11 -9.09 -4.69 11.20
C PRO A 11 -9.96 -3.55 10.64
N THR A 12 -11.22 -3.44 11.08
CA THR A 12 -12.15 -2.38 10.68
C THR A 12 -12.82 -1.74 11.88
N SER A 13 -13.27 -0.49 11.72
CA SER A 13 -14.04 0.21 12.75
C SER A 13 -15.35 -0.51 13.09
N VAL A 14 -15.99 -1.10 12.09
CA VAL A 14 -17.24 -1.87 12.23
C VAL A 14 -17.02 -3.14 13.05
N ASP A 15 -15.96 -3.90 12.76
CA ASP A 15 -15.66 -5.11 13.54
C ASP A 15 -15.29 -4.75 14.98
N PHE A 16 -14.54 -3.66 15.17
CA PHE A 16 -14.24 -3.15 16.50
C PHE A 16 -15.50 -2.92 17.33
N VAL A 17 -16.48 -2.18 16.78
CA VAL A 17 -17.72 -1.83 17.49
C VAL A 17 -18.56 -3.09 17.76
N LYS A 18 -18.72 -3.98 16.76
CA LYS A 18 -19.44 -5.25 16.93
C LYS A 18 -18.86 -6.09 18.08
N LEU A 19 -17.54 -6.25 18.10
CA LEU A 19 -16.84 -7.02 19.14
C LEU A 19 -16.93 -6.32 20.51
N TYR A 20 -16.81 -5.00 20.53
CA TYR A 20 -16.89 -4.21 21.76
C TYR A 20 -18.24 -4.40 22.48
N PHE A 21 -19.36 -4.36 21.75
CA PHE A 21 -20.70 -4.56 22.31
C PHE A 21 -20.99 -6.04 22.65
N LYS A 22 -20.28 -6.99 22.04
CA LYS A 22 -20.30 -8.41 22.47
C LYS A 22 -19.48 -8.67 23.76
N GLY A 23 -18.86 -7.61 24.33
CA GLY A 23 -18.12 -7.68 25.60
C GLY A 23 -16.61 -7.87 25.46
N TYR A 24 -16.07 -7.90 24.25
CA TYR A 24 -14.64 -7.94 24.01
C TYR A 24 -14.07 -6.51 24.08
N LYS A 25 -13.61 -6.11 25.28
CA LYS A 25 -13.17 -4.73 25.53
C LYS A 25 -11.68 -4.50 25.30
N ASN A 26 -10.88 -5.57 25.23
CA ASN A 26 -9.43 -5.51 25.04
C ASN A 26 -9.12 -5.58 23.55
N GLN A 27 -9.28 -4.45 22.84
CA GLN A 27 -9.08 -4.44 21.40
C GLN A 27 -7.95 -3.51 20.98
N ILE A 28 -7.16 -4.01 20.04
CA ILE A 28 -6.26 -3.23 19.20
C ILE A 28 -7.03 -2.89 17.93
N TYR A 29 -7.11 -1.62 17.58
CA TYR A 29 -7.69 -1.21 16.31
C TYR A 29 -6.57 -1.07 15.25
N TRP A 30 -6.58 -1.92 14.25
CA TRP A 30 -5.65 -1.82 13.13
C TRP A 30 -6.33 -1.12 11.96
N MET A 31 -6.09 0.18 11.84
CA MET A 31 -6.68 1.03 10.81
C MET A 31 -5.87 0.88 9.51
N GLN A 32 -6.44 0.16 8.55
CA GLN A 32 -5.82 -0.13 7.25
C GLN A 32 -6.30 0.81 6.14
N GLY A 33 -7.36 1.56 6.38
CA GLY A 33 -7.98 2.53 5.49
C GLY A 33 -8.83 3.53 6.27
N ILE A 34 -9.32 4.54 5.59
CA ILE A 34 -10.24 5.54 6.13
C ILE A 34 -11.66 5.18 5.70
N ASP A 35 -12.32 4.35 6.52
CA ASP A 35 -13.59 3.65 6.20
C ASP A 35 -14.68 4.56 5.62
N ALA A 36 -14.81 5.78 6.13
CA ALA A 36 -15.86 6.72 5.75
C ALA A 36 -15.63 7.30 4.35
N GLU A 37 -14.41 7.73 4.06
CA GLU A 37 -14.00 8.29 2.76
C GLU A 37 -14.02 7.22 1.67
N GLU A 38 -13.48 6.03 1.96
CA GLU A 38 -13.53 4.89 1.04
C GLU A 38 -14.97 4.48 0.72
N SER A 39 -15.85 4.49 1.73
CA SER A 39 -17.27 4.20 1.54
C SER A 39 -17.95 5.27 0.70
N TYR A 40 -17.63 6.54 0.95
CA TYR A 40 -18.16 7.65 0.15
C TYR A 40 -17.69 7.57 -1.31
N MET A 41 -16.41 7.31 -1.53
CA MET A 41 -15.83 7.15 -2.86
C MET A 41 -16.51 6.02 -3.65
N ARG A 42 -16.87 4.91 -2.97
CA ARG A 42 -17.55 3.76 -3.60
C ARG A 42 -19.01 3.96 -3.88
N ASN A 43 -19.73 4.61 -2.96
CA ASN A 43 -21.20 4.58 -2.95
C ASN A 43 -21.86 5.98 -3.02
N GLY A 44 -21.11 7.07 -2.86
CA GLY A 44 -21.61 8.44 -2.83
C GLY A 44 -22.53 8.77 -1.65
N SER A 45 -22.68 7.88 -0.65
CA SER A 45 -23.63 8.03 0.45
C SER A 45 -23.04 8.81 1.62
N LYS A 46 -23.44 10.08 1.76
CA LYS A 46 -23.04 10.94 2.91
C LYS A 46 -23.52 10.38 4.26
N LEU A 47 -24.74 9.83 4.30
CA LEU A 47 -25.30 9.26 5.54
C LEU A 47 -24.44 8.07 6.01
N ARG A 48 -24.08 7.17 5.09
CA ARG A 48 -23.22 6.02 5.42
C ARG A 48 -21.83 6.46 5.89
N SER A 49 -21.25 7.44 5.22
CA SER A 49 -19.96 8.03 5.62
C SER A 49 -20.04 8.62 7.03
N PHE A 50 -21.08 9.41 7.33
CA PHE A 50 -21.30 9.97 8.67
C PHE A 50 -21.44 8.88 9.76
N VAL A 51 -22.15 7.80 9.49
CA VAL A 51 -22.26 6.67 10.44
C VAL A 51 -20.89 6.01 10.65
N LEU A 52 -20.13 5.80 9.60
CA LEU A 52 -18.78 5.22 9.69
C LEU A 52 -17.82 6.14 10.47
N ASP A 53 -17.93 7.46 10.31
CA ASP A 53 -17.20 8.44 11.11
C ASP A 53 -17.47 8.30 12.61
N ALA A 54 -18.75 8.19 12.98
CA ALA A 54 -19.14 8.01 14.38
C ALA A 54 -18.58 6.69 14.96
N ILE A 55 -18.60 5.61 14.16
CA ILE A 55 -18.07 4.30 14.48
C ILE A 55 -16.54 4.37 14.64
N THR A 56 -15.83 5.00 13.70
CA THR A 56 -14.37 5.18 13.75
C THR A 56 -13.96 6.02 14.96
N LYS A 57 -14.64 7.14 15.19
CA LYS A 57 -14.41 7.99 16.37
C LYS A 57 -14.59 7.21 17.68
N PHE A 58 -15.60 6.36 17.77
CA PHE A 58 -15.82 5.48 18.93
C PHE A 58 -14.67 4.48 19.08
N ALA A 59 -14.27 3.81 17.99
CA ALA A 59 -13.16 2.86 18.01
C ALA A 59 -11.86 3.52 18.45
N MET A 60 -11.53 4.70 17.89
CA MET A 60 -10.35 5.47 18.29
C MET A 60 -10.34 5.81 19.78
N LYS A 61 -11.49 6.19 20.37
CA LYS A 61 -11.59 6.49 21.81
C LYS A 61 -11.41 5.24 22.69
N LYS A 62 -12.00 4.10 22.28
CA LYS A 62 -12.13 2.89 23.09
C LYS A 62 -11.02 1.87 22.89
N ALA A 63 -10.28 1.94 21.81
CA ALA A 63 -9.16 1.04 21.55
C ALA A 63 -8.07 1.15 22.62
N MET A 64 -7.54 0.00 23.02
CA MET A 64 -6.38 -0.10 23.89
C MET A 64 -5.12 0.42 23.20
N ALA A 65 -4.94 0.04 21.95
CA ALA A 65 -3.88 0.52 21.07
C ALA A 65 -4.45 0.71 19.65
N ILE A 66 -3.84 1.61 18.87
CA ILE A 66 -4.23 1.87 17.48
C ILE A 66 -2.99 1.72 16.62
N PHE A 67 -3.08 0.86 15.59
CA PHE A 67 -2.10 0.79 14.54
C PHE A 67 -2.62 1.55 13.33
N TYR A 68 -1.90 2.59 12.92
CA TYR A 68 -2.12 3.29 11.66
C TYR A 68 -1.14 2.78 10.63
N VAL A 69 -1.54 2.74 9.38
CA VAL A 69 -0.64 2.30 8.30
C VAL A 69 0.36 3.38 7.89
N SER A 70 0.06 4.66 8.16
CA SER A 70 0.96 5.79 7.86
C SER A 70 0.80 6.93 8.87
N GLU A 71 1.81 7.80 8.94
CA GLU A 71 1.72 9.05 9.72
C GLU A 71 0.63 9.99 9.16
N GLU A 72 0.44 10.00 7.84
CA GLU A 72 -0.61 10.78 7.21
C GLU A 72 -2.01 10.30 7.61
N MET A 73 -2.22 8.99 7.76
CA MET A 73 -3.48 8.44 8.27
C MET A 73 -3.75 8.89 9.72
N LYS A 74 -2.72 8.82 10.58
CA LYS A 74 -2.84 9.31 11.95
C LYS A 74 -3.23 10.79 11.97
N LYS A 75 -2.49 11.64 11.25
CA LYS A 75 -2.77 13.09 11.18
C LYS A 75 -4.18 13.37 10.66
N PHE A 76 -4.59 12.67 9.61
CA PHE A 76 -5.92 12.82 9.01
C PHE A 76 -7.03 12.52 10.01
N GLU A 77 -6.98 11.36 10.66
CA GLU A 77 -8.03 10.90 11.58
C GLU A 77 -8.04 11.70 12.89
N GLU A 78 -6.86 12.01 13.46
CA GLU A 78 -6.75 12.86 14.64
C GLU A 78 -7.27 14.27 14.38
N GLY A 79 -6.93 14.87 13.24
CA GLY A 79 -7.41 16.19 12.82
C GLY A 79 -8.91 16.20 12.59
N LYS A 80 -9.45 15.19 11.90
CA LYS A 80 -10.86 15.06 11.60
C LYS A 80 -11.74 14.95 12.86
N PHE A 81 -11.29 14.21 13.86
CA PHE A 81 -12.10 13.96 15.07
C PHE A 81 -11.71 14.81 16.27
N GLY A 82 -10.62 15.57 16.22
CA GLY A 82 -10.09 16.33 17.35
C GLY A 82 -9.64 15.42 18.50
N ILE A 83 -9.00 14.28 18.21
CA ILE A 83 -8.58 13.29 19.19
C ILE A 83 -7.09 13.04 19.03
N SER A 84 -6.27 13.23 20.09
CA SER A 84 -4.89 12.72 20.11
C SER A 84 -4.87 11.26 20.51
N THR A 85 -4.08 10.46 19.79
CA THR A 85 -3.83 9.05 20.08
C THR A 85 -2.37 8.77 20.46
N ASP A 86 -1.53 9.77 20.66
CA ASP A 86 -0.08 9.66 20.86
C ASP A 86 0.34 8.62 21.89
N LYS A 87 -0.41 8.53 22.99
CA LYS A 87 -0.10 7.55 24.07
C LYS A 87 -0.27 6.10 23.64
N LYS A 88 -1.15 5.82 22.66
CA LYS A 88 -1.56 4.46 22.27
C LYS A 88 -1.45 4.18 20.75
N CYS A 89 -0.85 5.08 19.97
CA CYS A 89 -0.67 4.90 18.53
C CYS A 89 0.64 4.20 18.19
N PHE A 90 0.61 3.47 17.10
CA PHE A 90 1.72 2.77 16.47
C PHE A 90 1.59 2.96 14.96
N ILE A 91 2.69 3.20 14.26
CA ILE A 91 2.70 3.36 12.80
C ILE A 91 3.40 2.17 12.18
N MET A 92 2.68 1.41 11.35
CA MET A 92 3.21 0.25 10.66
C MET A 92 2.52 0.09 9.30
N PRO A 93 3.24 0.20 8.18
CA PRO A 93 2.64 0.07 6.85
C PRO A 93 2.11 -1.32 6.60
N CYS A 94 1.17 -1.43 5.66
CA CYS A 94 0.79 -2.72 5.10
C CYS A 94 1.82 -3.15 4.05
N PHE A 95 2.20 -4.43 4.07
CA PHE A 95 3.06 -5.03 3.05
C PHE A 95 2.75 -6.52 2.89
N ASN A 96 2.93 -7.03 1.66
CA ASN A 96 2.74 -8.46 1.34
C ASN A 96 4.04 -9.26 1.49
N VAL A 97 5.18 -8.59 1.29
CA VAL A 97 6.49 -9.22 1.30
C VAL A 97 7.39 -8.51 2.28
N SER A 98 8.09 -9.29 3.09
CA SER A 98 9.24 -8.88 3.89
C SER A 98 10.43 -9.76 3.50
N ARG A 99 11.65 -9.23 3.59
CA ARG A 99 12.88 -9.97 3.28
C ARG A 99 13.94 -9.73 4.34
N THR A 100 14.67 -10.78 4.67
CA THR A 100 15.88 -10.72 5.49
C THR A 100 17.12 -11.10 4.68
N GLU A 101 16.92 -11.80 3.55
CA GLU A 101 17.97 -12.20 2.63
C GLU A 101 18.16 -11.15 1.53
N ALA A 102 19.38 -11.07 1.01
CA ALA A 102 19.71 -10.17 -0.09
C ALA A 102 18.79 -10.40 -1.31
N LEU A 103 18.35 -9.32 -1.91
CA LEU A 103 17.56 -9.38 -3.14
C LEU A 103 18.43 -9.94 -4.28
N GLN A 104 17.92 -10.95 -4.95
CA GLN A 104 18.51 -11.48 -6.17
C GLN A 104 17.66 -11.06 -7.37
N VAL A 105 18.30 -10.46 -8.37
CA VAL A 105 17.62 -9.95 -9.56
C VAL A 105 18.35 -10.45 -10.80
N ASP A 106 17.61 -10.95 -11.77
CA ASP A 106 18.16 -11.28 -13.08
C ASP A 106 18.27 -10.00 -13.91
N GLU A 107 19.49 -9.57 -14.20
CA GLU A 107 19.79 -8.35 -14.96
C GLU A 107 19.16 -8.35 -16.36
N ARG A 108 18.94 -9.52 -16.95
CA ARG A 108 18.35 -9.67 -18.28
C ARG A 108 16.96 -9.07 -18.40
N LYS A 109 16.20 -9.00 -17.28
CA LYS A 109 14.85 -8.39 -17.27
C LYS A 109 14.85 -6.91 -17.65
N TYR A 110 15.94 -6.19 -17.41
CA TYR A 110 16.03 -4.75 -17.70
C TYR A 110 16.35 -4.42 -19.14
N LYS A 111 16.67 -5.42 -19.98
CA LYS A 111 16.92 -5.25 -21.41
C LYS A 111 15.64 -4.96 -22.22
N LYS A 112 14.47 -5.25 -21.65
CA LYS A 112 13.16 -4.98 -22.25
C LYS A 112 12.34 -4.07 -21.35
N ASN A 113 11.58 -3.18 -21.93
CA ASN A 113 10.66 -2.30 -21.21
C ASN A 113 9.30 -2.99 -21.01
N ILE A 114 9.24 -3.96 -20.09
CA ILE A 114 8.02 -4.65 -19.71
C ILE A 114 7.44 -3.96 -18.50
N PHE A 115 6.20 -3.51 -18.64
CA PHE A 115 5.41 -2.82 -17.60
C PHE A 115 4.38 -3.75 -16.99
N THR A 116 3.96 -3.47 -15.76
CA THR A 116 2.85 -4.21 -15.17
C THR A 116 1.88 -3.32 -14.40
N TYR A 117 0.61 -3.71 -14.44
CA TYR A 117 -0.42 -3.30 -13.49
C TYR A 117 -0.88 -4.53 -12.71
N VAL A 118 -0.85 -4.45 -11.39
CA VAL A 118 -1.34 -5.52 -10.49
C VAL A 118 -2.44 -4.94 -9.61
N GLY A 119 -3.64 -5.51 -9.63
CA GLY A 119 -4.70 -5.11 -8.70
C GLY A 119 -6.12 -5.22 -9.21
N SER A 120 -7.07 -4.73 -8.39
CA SER A 120 -8.47 -4.59 -8.78
C SER A 120 -8.69 -3.37 -9.68
N LEU A 121 -9.86 -3.31 -10.33
CA LEU A 121 -10.28 -2.16 -11.13
C LEU A 121 -11.08 -1.13 -10.30
N SER A 122 -10.92 -1.13 -8.98
CA SER A 122 -11.56 -0.15 -8.11
C SER A 122 -11.14 1.27 -8.48
N LYS A 123 -12.05 2.23 -8.36
CA LYS A 123 -11.86 3.63 -8.78
C LYS A 123 -10.53 4.23 -8.28
N TRP A 124 -10.19 4.05 -6.99
CA TRP A 124 -8.95 4.57 -6.42
C TRP A 124 -7.68 3.88 -6.92
N GLN A 125 -7.80 2.79 -7.70
CA GLN A 125 -6.65 2.11 -8.33
C GLN A 125 -6.21 2.79 -9.64
N CYS A 126 -7.00 3.72 -10.18
CA CYS A 126 -6.70 4.51 -11.37
C CYS A 126 -6.28 3.65 -12.57
N PHE A 127 -7.07 2.59 -12.86
CA PHE A 127 -6.71 1.65 -13.92
C PHE A 127 -6.75 2.29 -15.31
N GLU A 128 -7.81 3.04 -15.62
CA GLU A 128 -7.95 3.71 -16.93
C GLU A 128 -6.89 4.79 -17.12
N GLU A 129 -6.59 5.56 -16.09
CA GLU A 129 -5.54 6.57 -16.07
C GLU A 129 -4.16 5.93 -16.25
N THR A 130 -3.96 4.74 -15.67
CA THR A 130 -2.73 3.95 -15.89
C THR A 130 -2.58 3.52 -17.34
N LEU A 131 -3.66 3.13 -18.01
CA LEU A 131 -3.63 2.80 -19.44
C LEU A 131 -3.37 4.05 -20.30
N ASP A 132 -3.96 5.20 -19.93
CA ASP A 132 -3.69 6.47 -20.65
C ASP A 132 -2.23 6.92 -20.47
N PHE A 133 -1.65 6.67 -19.28
CA PHE A 133 -0.22 6.87 -19.05
C PHE A 133 0.63 5.92 -19.90
N TYR A 134 0.31 4.62 -19.88
CA TYR A 134 1.04 3.64 -20.69
C TYR A 134 0.96 3.93 -22.18
N LYS A 135 -0.15 4.44 -22.67
CA LYS A 135 -0.31 4.86 -24.06
C LYS A 135 0.65 5.99 -24.46
N GLN A 136 1.07 6.83 -23.52
CA GLN A 136 2.12 7.82 -23.77
C GLN A 136 3.49 7.14 -23.87
N ILE A 137 3.72 6.06 -23.09
CA ILE A 137 4.96 5.27 -23.20
C ILE A 137 5.03 4.55 -24.53
N GLU A 138 3.94 3.96 -25.05
CA GLU A 138 3.90 3.31 -26.36
C GLU A 138 4.31 4.25 -27.52
N LYS A 139 4.17 5.58 -27.34
CA LYS A 139 4.63 6.56 -28.34
C LYS A 139 6.15 6.80 -28.27
N ILE A 140 6.74 6.59 -27.08
CA ILE A 140 8.18 6.77 -26.84
C ILE A 140 8.93 5.48 -27.19
N ASP A 141 8.38 4.33 -26.80
CA ASP A 141 8.93 3.00 -27.03
C ASP A 141 7.83 2.07 -27.60
N THR A 142 7.88 1.86 -28.92
CA THR A 142 6.90 1.01 -29.63
C THR A 142 7.06 -0.48 -29.32
N ASN A 143 8.16 -0.90 -28.70
CA ASN A 143 8.42 -2.26 -28.29
C ASN A 143 8.04 -2.51 -26.81
N ALA A 144 7.56 -1.49 -26.09
CA ALA A 144 7.09 -1.65 -24.73
C ALA A 144 5.95 -2.69 -24.65
N GLU A 145 5.96 -3.51 -23.60
CA GLU A 145 4.94 -4.52 -23.32
C GLU A 145 4.22 -4.20 -22.02
N LEU A 146 2.90 -4.45 -21.93
CA LEU A 146 2.11 -4.29 -20.70
C LEU A 146 1.53 -5.62 -20.26
N LYS A 147 1.80 -6.02 -19.01
CA LYS A 147 1.20 -7.17 -18.34
C LYS A 147 0.21 -6.69 -17.29
N ILE A 148 -1.06 -7.07 -17.41
CA ILE A 148 -2.12 -6.74 -16.47
C ILE A 148 -2.49 -7.99 -15.68
N PHE A 149 -2.29 -7.94 -14.35
CA PHE A 149 -2.69 -9.00 -13.43
C PHE A 149 -3.88 -8.54 -12.59
N THR A 150 -5.07 -9.05 -12.92
CA THR A 150 -6.32 -8.72 -12.23
C THR A 150 -7.28 -9.92 -12.23
N PHE A 151 -8.14 -10.00 -11.21
CA PHE A 151 -9.23 -10.99 -11.20
C PHE A 151 -10.39 -10.58 -12.14
N ALA A 152 -10.57 -9.27 -12.39
CA ALA A 152 -11.59 -8.74 -13.30
C ALA A 152 -11.12 -8.75 -14.76
N LYS A 153 -10.67 -9.91 -15.27
CA LYS A 153 -10.00 -10.04 -16.57
C LYS A 153 -10.83 -9.55 -17.75
N ASP A 154 -12.11 -9.89 -17.79
CA ASP A 154 -12.96 -9.60 -18.94
C ASP A 154 -13.30 -8.11 -19.01
N GLU A 155 -13.47 -7.45 -17.86
CA GLU A 155 -13.62 -6.00 -17.79
C GLU A 155 -12.31 -5.30 -18.21
N ALA A 156 -11.17 -5.76 -17.70
CA ALA A 156 -9.87 -5.21 -18.07
C ALA A 156 -9.62 -5.32 -19.59
N ARG A 157 -9.91 -6.47 -20.22
CA ARG A 157 -9.78 -6.66 -21.68
C ARG A 157 -10.63 -5.67 -22.45
N ARG A 158 -11.91 -5.49 -22.08
CA ARG A 158 -12.80 -4.52 -22.72
C ARG A 158 -12.26 -3.09 -22.64
N ILE A 159 -11.67 -2.71 -21.48
CA ILE A 159 -11.08 -1.39 -21.31
C ILE A 159 -9.82 -1.24 -22.18
N VAL A 160 -8.94 -2.25 -22.17
CA VAL A 160 -7.71 -2.29 -23.00
C VAL A 160 -8.04 -2.13 -24.48
N GLU A 161 -9.03 -2.87 -24.99
CA GLU A 161 -9.50 -2.77 -26.38
C GLU A 161 -10.06 -1.38 -26.70
N ARG A 162 -10.93 -0.84 -25.83
CA ARG A 162 -11.48 0.51 -25.97
C ARG A 162 -10.40 1.58 -26.01
N LYS A 163 -9.37 1.46 -25.18
CA LYS A 163 -8.21 2.35 -25.10
C LYS A 163 -7.22 2.12 -26.27
N LYS A 164 -7.40 1.05 -27.06
CA LYS A 164 -6.51 0.67 -28.16
C LYS A 164 -5.06 0.53 -27.71
N ILE A 165 -4.83 -0.11 -26.57
CA ILE A 165 -3.48 -0.44 -26.08
C ILE A 165 -2.95 -1.61 -26.90
N LYS A 166 -1.72 -1.46 -27.38
CA LYS A 166 -1.01 -2.52 -28.14
C LYS A 166 -0.27 -3.43 -27.15
N ASN A 167 0.44 -4.41 -27.61
CA ASN A 167 1.38 -5.26 -26.84
C ASN A 167 0.98 -5.49 -25.37
N CYS A 168 -0.30 -5.86 -25.15
CA CYS A 168 -0.84 -5.99 -23.80
C CYS A 168 -1.37 -7.42 -23.56
N THR A 169 -1.07 -7.97 -22.39
CA THR A 169 -1.63 -9.24 -21.93
C THR A 169 -2.44 -9.02 -20.65
N VAL A 170 -3.58 -9.70 -20.52
CA VAL A 170 -4.45 -9.65 -19.35
C VAL A 170 -4.65 -11.04 -18.78
N SER A 171 -4.21 -11.24 -17.54
CA SER A 171 -4.32 -12.52 -16.84
C SER A 171 -4.64 -12.34 -15.35
N SER A 172 -4.82 -13.46 -14.64
CA SER A 172 -4.87 -13.45 -13.18
C SER A 172 -3.76 -14.35 -12.64
N VAL A 173 -3.15 -13.94 -11.54
CA VAL A 173 -2.07 -14.67 -10.89
C VAL A 173 -2.41 -14.83 -9.42
N ALA A 174 -2.24 -16.01 -8.89
CA ALA A 174 -2.38 -16.27 -7.47
C ALA A 174 -1.27 -15.55 -6.68
N PRO A 175 -1.55 -15.03 -5.46
CA PRO A 175 -0.58 -14.28 -4.68
C PRO A 175 0.78 -14.97 -4.53
N GLU A 176 0.78 -16.29 -4.37
CA GLU A 176 1.98 -17.11 -4.17
C GLU A 176 2.89 -17.15 -5.42
N LYS A 177 2.30 -16.95 -6.61
CA LYS A 177 3.02 -16.93 -7.89
C LYS A 177 3.36 -15.52 -8.39
N MET A 178 3.06 -14.49 -7.60
CA MET A 178 3.25 -13.11 -8.04
C MET A 178 4.72 -12.77 -8.31
N THR A 179 5.63 -13.24 -7.47
CA THR A 179 7.08 -13.02 -7.66
C THR A 179 7.58 -13.64 -8.97
N GLU A 180 7.11 -14.83 -9.32
CA GLU A 180 7.42 -15.50 -10.58
C GLU A 180 6.86 -14.73 -11.78
N ALA A 181 5.61 -14.27 -11.68
CA ALA A 181 4.96 -13.48 -12.74
C ALA A 181 5.63 -12.11 -12.98
N LEU A 182 6.35 -11.59 -11.98
CA LEU A 182 7.10 -10.33 -12.06
C LEU A 182 8.56 -10.51 -12.46
N ALA A 183 9.04 -11.74 -12.68
CA ALA A 183 10.45 -12.04 -12.90
C ALA A 183 11.06 -11.31 -14.12
N ASP A 184 10.30 -11.09 -15.19
CA ASP A 184 10.72 -10.40 -16.41
C ASP A 184 10.21 -8.94 -16.51
N VAL A 185 9.50 -8.44 -15.49
CA VAL A 185 8.91 -7.09 -15.48
C VAL A 185 9.95 -6.06 -15.00
N LYS A 186 10.15 -4.98 -15.79
CA LYS A 186 11.03 -3.88 -15.44
C LYS A 186 10.32 -2.81 -14.61
N PHE A 187 9.10 -2.43 -14.98
CA PHE A 187 8.35 -1.33 -14.36
C PHE A 187 6.98 -1.77 -13.83
N GLY A 188 6.56 -1.23 -12.68
CA GLY A 188 5.26 -1.53 -12.09
C GLY A 188 4.48 -0.29 -11.69
N PHE A 189 3.21 -0.20 -12.13
CA PHE A 189 2.36 0.96 -11.87
C PHE A 189 1.66 0.91 -10.51
N VAL A 190 1.74 2.02 -9.77
CA VAL A 190 0.94 2.31 -8.56
C VAL A 190 0.45 3.76 -8.63
N LEU A 191 -0.30 4.07 -9.69
CA LEU A 191 -0.83 5.41 -9.93
C LEU A 191 -2.07 5.66 -9.09
N ARG A 192 -2.21 6.89 -8.57
CA ARG A 192 -3.30 7.35 -7.71
C ARG A 192 -3.62 8.80 -7.98
N GLU A 193 -4.91 9.16 -7.87
CA GLU A 193 -5.35 10.55 -7.81
C GLU A 193 -5.00 11.19 -6.45
N ASP A 194 -4.99 12.52 -6.42
CA ASP A 194 -4.84 13.30 -5.20
C ASP A 194 -6.14 13.31 -4.38
N ASP A 195 -6.30 12.32 -3.52
CA ASP A 195 -7.47 12.11 -2.68
C ASP A 195 -7.03 11.66 -1.28
N PRO A 196 -7.75 12.01 -0.21
CA PRO A 196 -7.41 11.59 1.15
C PRO A 196 -7.18 10.08 1.29
N VAL A 197 -8.00 9.23 0.64
CA VAL A 197 -7.84 7.77 0.65
C VAL A 197 -6.46 7.35 0.13
N ASN A 198 -5.99 8.01 -0.91
CA ASN A 198 -4.70 7.71 -1.52
C ASN A 198 -3.52 8.30 -0.72
N ARG A 199 -3.68 9.51 -0.16
CA ARG A 199 -2.61 10.15 0.64
C ARG A 199 -2.22 9.35 1.88
N VAL A 200 -3.20 8.70 2.51
CA VAL A 200 -2.97 7.90 3.73
C VAL A 200 -2.57 6.46 3.44
N ALA A 201 -2.72 5.99 2.21
CA ALA A 201 -2.56 4.59 1.84
C ALA A 201 -1.10 4.12 1.83
N THR A 202 -0.91 2.85 2.18
CA THR A 202 0.36 2.11 2.01
C THR A 202 0.11 0.89 1.13
N PRO A 203 0.15 1.04 -0.21
CA PRO A 203 -0.19 -0.04 -1.14
C PRO A 203 0.77 -1.22 -1.03
N THR A 204 0.25 -2.39 -0.64
CA THR A 204 1.05 -3.61 -0.43
C THR A 204 1.80 -4.09 -1.67
N LYS A 205 1.31 -3.74 -2.87
CA LYS A 205 1.95 -4.11 -4.15
C LYS A 205 3.35 -3.51 -4.32
N LEU A 206 3.66 -2.38 -3.63
CA LEU A 206 5.00 -1.79 -3.64
C LEU A 206 6.03 -2.77 -3.07
N SER A 207 5.76 -3.41 -1.93
CA SER A 207 6.66 -4.42 -1.37
C SER A 207 6.86 -5.62 -2.31
N SER A 208 5.80 -6.02 -3.03
CA SER A 208 5.88 -7.10 -4.03
C SER A 208 6.73 -6.69 -5.24
N TYR A 209 6.59 -5.46 -5.73
CA TYR A 209 7.41 -4.93 -6.82
C TYR A 209 8.89 -4.88 -6.44
N LEU A 210 9.20 -4.24 -5.33
CA LEU A 210 10.58 -4.12 -4.85
C LEU A 210 11.22 -5.50 -4.62
N SER A 211 10.47 -6.46 -4.06
CA SER A 211 10.97 -7.82 -3.82
C SER A 211 11.30 -8.61 -5.08
N ALA A 212 10.71 -8.21 -6.21
CA ALA A 212 10.98 -8.78 -7.53
C ALA A 212 11.94 -7.92 -8.36
N GLY A 213 12.52 -6.85 -7.81
CA GLY A 213 13.39 -5.92 -8.53
C GLY A 213 12.63 -5.08 -9.59
N VAL A 214 11.33 -4.91 -9.43
CA VAL A 214 10.52 -4.09 -10.34
C VAL A 214 10.60 -2.63 -9.91
N ILE A 215 10.89 -1.72 -10.86
CA ILE A 215 10.97 -0.28 -10.63
C ILE A 215 9.54 0.29 -10.52
N PRO A 216 9.11 0.80 -9.36
CA PRO A 216 7.77 1.32 -9.22
C PRO A 216 7.62 2.69 -9.88
N ILE A 217 6.55 2.85 -10.68
CA ILE A 217 6.05 4.13 -11.16
C ILE A 217 4.82 4.45 -10.30
N PHE A 218 4.91 5.47 -9.45
CA PHE A 218 3.89 5.72 -8.45
C PHE A 218 3.56 7.20 -8.30
N SER A 219 2.33 7.50 -7.87
CA SER A 219 1.93 8.88 -7.61
C SER A 219 2.56 9.43 -6.34
N LYS A 220 3.08 10.66 -6.37
CA LYS A 220 3.62 11.38 -5.20
C LYS A 220 2.62 11.53 -4.06
N TYR A 221 1.34 11.31 -4.34
CA TYR A 221 0.24 11.31 -3.37
C TYR A 221 0.29 10.13 -2.40
N LEU A 222 1.04 9.07 -2.71
CA LEU A 222 1.41 8.02 -1.76
C LEU A 222 2.51 8.55 -0.83
N LYS A 223 2.12 9.49 0.04
CA LYS A 223 3.02 10.39 0.75
C LYS A 223 4.07 9.66 1.60
N ASP A 224 3.65 8.64 2.35
CA ASP A 224 4.57 7.91 3.24
C ASP A 224 5.66 7.15 2.46
N PHE A 225 5.34 6.60 1.29
CA PHE A 225 6.31 5.96 0.42
C PHE A 225 7.19 6.98 -0.30
N TYR A 226 6.60 8.06 -0.80
CA TYR A 226 7.33 9.13 -1.50
C TYR A 226 8.41 9.75 -0.60
N ASP A 227 8.08 10.11 0.65
CA ASP A 227 9.02 10.73 1.57
C ASP A 227 10.21 9.82 1.95
N ARG A 228 10.01 8.51 1.87
CA ARG A 228 11.08 7.52 2.16
C ARG A 228 11.97 7.20 0.99
N THR A 229 11.52 7.51 -0.22
CA THR A 229 12.20 7.11 -1.46
C THR A 229 12.57 8.30 -2.34
N ASP A 230 12.47 9.52 -1.80
CA ASP A 230 12.74 10.75 -2.55
C ASP A 230 14.16 10.80 -3.14
N SER A 231 15.14 10.25 -2.41
CA SER A 231 16.53 10.17 -2.86
C SER A 231 16.86 8.95 -3.73
N PHE A 232 15.92 8.00 -3.89
CA PHE A 232 16.20 6.75 -4.62
C PHE A 232 16.21 7.00 -6.13
N GLU A 233 17.15 6.36 -6.81
CA GLU A 233 17.27 6.43 -8.27
C GLU A 233 16.25 5.52 -8.98
N TYR A 234 16.05 4.32 -8.43
CA TYR A 234 15.23 3.28 -9.07
C TYR A 234 13.79 3.25 -8.57
N VAL A 235 13.20 4.44 -8.38
CA VAL A 235 11.76 4.66 -8.21
C VAL A 235 11.33 5.86 -9.05
N VAL A 236 10.12 5.85 -9.59
CA VAL A 236 9.63 6.92 -10.49
C VAL A 236 8.39 7.58 -9.89
N PRO A 237 8.56 8.65 -9.09
CA PRO A 237 7.43 9.43 -8.61
C PRO A 237 6.83 10.29 -9.74
N VAL A 238 5.49 10.30 -9.84
CA VAL A 238 4.74 11.10 -10.82
C VAL A 238 3.63 11.92 -10.15
N SER A 239 3.30 13.09 -10.72
CA SER A 239 2.23 13.97 -10.20
C SER A 239 0.98 13.97 -11.09
N ASP A 240 1.15 14.06 -12.41
CA ASP A 240 0.08 14.43 -13.36
C ASP A 240 -0.21 13.32 -14.38
N PHE A 241 -0.03 12.06 -14.03
CA PHE A 241 -0.22 10.92 -14.94
C PHE A 241 0.51 11.12 -16.30
N LYS A 242 1.73 11.67 -16.25
CA LYS A 242 2.59 11.87 -17.42
C LYS A 242 3.98 11.26 -17.19
N PRO A 243 4.57 10.66 -18.23
CA PRO A 243 5.96 10.20 -18.19
C PRO A 243 6.91 11.34 -17.82
N THR A 244 7.71 11.12 -16.78
CA THR A 244 8.73 12.08 -16.32
C THR A 244 10.04 11.90 -17.07
N GLU A 245 10.92 12.90 -17.04
CA GLU A 245 12.30 12.77 -17.58
C GLU A 245 13.03 11.59 -16.95
N LYS A 246 12.85 11.36 -15.65
CA LYS A 246 13.43 10.22 -14.94
C LYS A 246 12.98 8.89 -15.55
N LEU A 247 11.67 8.73 -15.88
CA LEU A 247 11.20 7.53 -16.56
C LEU A 247 11.81 7.39 -17.94
N GLN A 248 11.83 8.49 -18.75
CA GLN A 248 12.40 8.46 -20.09
C GLN A 248 13.88 8.05 -20.07
N LYS A 249 14.64 8.54 -19.11
CA LYS A 249 16.02 8.13 -18.86
C LYS A 249 16.12 6.63 -18.58
N LEU A 250 15.33 6.10 -17.65
CA LEU A 250 15.32 4.69 -17.26
C LEU A 250 14.83 3.73 -18.37
N LEU A 251 14.11 4.23 -19.39
CA LEU A 251 13.73 3.41 -20.56
C LEU A 251 14.93 3.00 -21.40
N VAL A 252 15.98 3.82 -21.46
CA VAL A 252 17.11 3.64 -22.38
C VAL A 252 18.44 3.35 -21.68
N GLU A 253 18.58 3.71 -20.42
CA GLU A 253 19.82 3.51 -19.66
C GLU A 253 19.91 2.10 -19.06
N GLU A 254 21.15 1.64 -18.86
CA GLU A 254 21.43 0.43 -18.09
C GLU A 254 21.13 0.66 -16.61
N ILE A 255 20.56 -0.36 -15.98
CA ILE A 255 20.26 -0.33 -14.55
C ILE A 255 21.48 -0.80 -13.75
N GLU A 256 21.97 0.03 -12.85
CA GLU A 256 23.02 -0.36 -11.90
C GLU A 256 22.42 -1.26 -10.80
N ILE A 257 22.50 -2.56 -11.02
CA ILE A 257 21.83 -3.58 -10.18
C ILE A 257 22.24 -3.48 -8.71
N LYS A 258 23.50 -3.23 -8.42
CA LYS A 258 24.00 -3.11 -7.04
C LYS A 258 23.32 -1.95 -6.31
N LYS A 259 23.15 -0.83 -6.97
CA LYS A 259 22.50 0.35 -6.41
C LYS A 259 20.99 0.11 -6.22
N LEU A 260 20.32 -0.47 -7.23
CA LEU A 260 18.92 -0.86 -7.12
C LEU A 260 18.68 -1.79 -5.92
N ILE A 261 19.51 -2.83 -5.79
CA ILE A 261 19.42 -3.77 -4.66
C ILE A 261 19.64 -3.04 -3.33
N SER A 262 20.63 -2.15 -3.25
CA SER A 262 20.93 -1.39 -2.04
C SER A 262 19.74 -0.53 -1.59
N GLU A 263 19.14 0.22 -2.52
CA GLU A 263 17.98 1.06 -2.26
C GLU A 263 16.78 0.24 -1.77
N TYR A 264 16.49 -0.89 -2.41
CA TYR A 264 15.35 -1.73 -2.04
C TYR A 264 15.58 -2.47 -0.72
N MET A 265 16.80 -2.92 -0.45
CA MET A 265 17.14 -3.56 0.82
C MET A 265 17.10 -2.59 1.99
N GLU A 266 17.35 -1.30 1.80
CA GLU A 266 17.12 -0.29 2.83
C GLU A 266 15.67 -0.31 3.33
N LEU A 267 14.69 -0.38 2.41
CA LEU A 267 13.28 -0.49 2.78
C LEU A 267 12.94 -1.84 3.42
N PHE A 268 13.54 -2.94 2.97
CA PHE A 268 13.32 -4.26 3.58
C PHE A 268 14.02 -4.42 4.93
N ASN A 269 15.03 -3.63 5.23
CA ASN A 269 15.66 -3.60 6.55
C ASN A 269 14.91 -2.71 7.56
N THR A 270 14.05 -1.80 7.10
CA THR A 270 13.35 -0.83 7.93
C THR A 270 11.83 -0.89 7.73
N TYR A 271 11.35 -0.30 6.64
CA TYR A 271 9.94 -0.01 6.37
C TYR A 271 9.08 -1.27 6.16
N TYR A 272 9.61 -2.30 5.49
CA TYR A 272 8.93 -3.58 5.26
C TYR A 272 9.46 -4.71 6.15
N ASN A 273 10.00 -4.36 7.34
CA ASN A 273 10.58 -5.32 8.27
C ASN A 273 9.74 -5.47 9.55
N PRO A 274 9.06 -6.61 9.77
CA PRO A 274 8.28 -6.84 11.00
C PRO A 274 9.13 -6.72 12.27
N GLN A 275 10.40 -7.19 12.24
CA GLN A 275 11.29 -7.17 13.41
C GLN A 275 11.68 -5.74 13.81
N TYR A 276 11.82 -4.83 12.82
CA TYR A 276 12.01 -3.42 13.09
C TYR A 276 10.88 -2.84 13.95
N TYR A 277 9.63 -3.12 13.60
CA TYR A 277 8.46 -2.63 14.35
C TYR A 277 8.32 -3.30 15.70
N ILE A 278 8.58 -4.60 15.80
CA ILE A 278 8.59 -5.32 17.09
C ILE A 278 9.60 -4.65 18.04
N LYS A 279 10.84 -4.44 17.60
CA LYS A 279 11.88 -3.77 18.39
C LYS A 279 11.49 -2.34 18.77
N LYS A 280 10.99 -1.56 17.78
CA LYS A 280 10.60 -0.15 17.95
C LYS A 280 9.48 0.03 18.97
N TYR A 281 8.52 -0.89 19.00
CA TYR A 281 7.28 -0.70 19.75
C TYR A 281 7.13 -1.57 21.00
N LYS A 282 8.06 -2.50 21.24
CA LYS A 282 7.98 -3.43 22.37
C LYS A 282 7.77 -2.73 23.73
N GLU A 283 8.61 -1.75 24.05
CA GLU A 283 8.54 -1.04 25.33
C GLU A 283 7.23 -0.26 25.49
N LYS A 284 6.81 0.44 24.44
CA LYS A 284 5.54 1.18 24.45
C LYS A 284 4.35 0.26 24.64
N MET A 285 4.34 -0.90 23.98
CA MET A 285 3.28 -1.89 24.12
C MET A 285 3.28 -2.50 25.53
N CYS A 286 4.45 -2.84 26.10
CA CYS A 286 4.56 -3.34 27.47
C CYS A 286 4.00 -2.33 28.48
N LYS A 287 4.35 -1.05 28.37
CA LYS A 287 3.81 0.01 29.25
C LYS A 287 2.27 0.10 29.19
N LEU A 288 1.70 0.06 27.96
CA LEU A 288 0.24 0.08 27.81
C LEU A 288 -0.44 -1.14 28.45
N LEU A 289 0.19 -2.31 28.39
CA LEU A 289 -0.31 -3.52 29.02
C LEU A 289 -0.20 -3.45 30.56
N GLU A 290 0.90 -2.93 31.09
CA GLU A 290 1.12 -2.72 32.51
C GLU A 290 0.11 -1.72 33.10
N GLU A 291 -0.11 -0.58 32.44
CA GLU A 291 -1.11 0.41 32.84
C GLU A 291 -2.53 -0.18 32.89
N LYS A 292 -2.84 -1.09 31.96
CA LYS A 292 -4.18 -1.67 31.86
C LYS A 292 -4.42 -2.83 32.80
N TYR A 293 -3.43 -3.68 33.05
CA TYR A 293 -3.60 -4.93 33.79
C TYR A 293 -2.89 -4.93 35.13
N GLY A 294 -2.17 -3.86 35.48
CA GLY A 294 -1.34 -3.77 36.68
C GLY A 294 -0.04 -4.57 36.57
N SER A 295 0.91 -4.28 37.44
CA SER A 295 2.23 -4.94 37.49
C SER A 295 2.21 -6.43 37.98
N ASN A 296 1.10 -7.12 37.80
CA ASN A 296 0.89 -8.50 38.25
C ASN A 296 1.12 -9.56 37.17
N SER A 297 2.12 -9.37 36.36
CA SER A 297 2.67 -10.45 35.52
C SER A 297 4.19 -10.49 35.62
N LYS A 298 4.63 -10.98 36.80
CA LYS A 298 5.98 -11.57 36.91
C LYS A 298 5.93 -13.00 36.43
#